data_4db00668e27bead21624cb82a24f56c8
#
_entry.id   4db00668e27bead21624cb82a24f56c8
#
_cell.length_a   1.000
_cell.length_b   1.000
_cell.length_c   1.000
_cell.angle_alpha   90.00
_cell.angle_beta   90.00
_cell.angle_gamma   90.00
#
_symmetry.space_group_name_H-M   'P 1'
#
loop_
_entity.id
_entity.type
_entity.pdbx_description
1 polymer ?
#
loop_
_entity_poly.entity_id
_entity_poly.type
_entity_poly.pdbx_seq_one_letter_code
_entity_poly.pdbx_strand_id
1 'polypeptide(L)'
;KKFMKRTMKKMLSFGLVAAMSLTMLAGCGNSKDATNDTNVSNGQEEKKPTGDVKIGVLVQDVSGEEALGFRSYYENYIADQYGVTFTYTDELKDAASEKSAIEKFASQGYQAVISFSSNDRALQIETCEENKIYYAVAAGTLDQEQFEKYKTDEYFLGQVGPSMDTEYEAGVEMGKFFADKGIKTAAIYGAFIPNPMHVYRTAGVLAGLGLSYGGATTEEDVVGLIFADQGIDLSKISGDIKIVSYLQGYGDTTTDEINAAIQAAPEAFISVGMATTFFTQQLNAAGIEFSDIDSFTKSNGEAITNGKLVYLAGKYSSSVGPAFALVMNAINGNVIRDAQGNAVSLSQNYQVATDSETFDKFYKNDNGDNPIYSRDTLDQIIGDTVTFDTINEVVASN
;
A
#
# COMPACT_ATOMS: atom_id res chain seq x y z
N LYS A 1 -45.81 -7.55 -27.57
CA LYS A 1 -46.73 -8.69 -27.24
C LYS A 1 -45.86 -9.77 -26.57
N LYS A 2 -45.94 -10.06 -25.35
CA LYS A 2 -46.80 -10.56 -24.35
C LYS A 2 -46.11 -10.53 -22.99
N PHE A 3 -46.82 -9.89 -22.05
CA PHE A 3 -46.69 -10.03 -20.61
C PHE A 3 -46.68 -11.49 -20.14
N MET A 4 -45.90 -11.79 -19.10
CA MET A 4 -46.39 -12.70 -18.06
C MET A 4 -45.73 -12.45 -16.70
N LYS A 5 -46.57 -11.99 -15.77
CA LYS A 5 -46.36 -11.94 -14.31
C LYS A 5 -46.47 -13.34 -13.72
N ARG A 6 -45.70 -13.64 -12.65
CA ARG A 6 -46.08 -14.54 -11.54
C ARG A 6 -45.12 -14.32 -10.38
N THR A 7 -45.54 -13.66 -9.36
CA THR A 7 -46.34 -14.03 -8.17
C THR A 7 -45.50 -14.63 -7.02
N MET A 8 -45.52 -13.85 -5.93
CA MET A 8 -45.00 -14.11 -4.58
C MET A 8 -45.45 -15.46 -4.00
N LYS A 9 -44.57 -16.05 -3.15
CA LYS A 9 -45.05 -16.79 -1.96
C LYS A 9 -44.17 -16.46 -0.77
N LYS A 10 -44.82 -15.83 0.24
CA LYS A 10 -44.36 -15.70 1.61
C LYS A 10 -44.49 -17.05 2.31
N MET A 11 -43.54 -17.40 3.18
CA MET A 11 -43.82 -18.23 4.33
C MET A 11 -43.06 -17.72 5.54
N LEU A 12 -43.84 -17.33 6.54
CA LEU A 12 -43.48 -17.10 7.93
C LEU A 12 -43.39 -18.46 8.66
N SER A 13 -42.50 -18.57 9.64
CA SER A 13 -42.70 -19.32 10.90
C SER A 13 -41.59 -18.87 11.88
N PHE A 14 -41.91 -18.10 12.87
CA PHE A 14 -42.17 -18.34 14.30
C PHE A 14 -41.23 -19.39 14.91
N GLY A 15 -40.31 -18.95 15.81
CA GLY A 15 -40.42 -18.83 17.25
C GLY A 15 -39.59 -19.87 17.96
N LEU A 16 -38.68 -19.50 18.84
CA LEU A 16 -38.77 -19.83 20.27
C LEU A 16 -37.63 -19.20 21.11
N VAL A 17 -38.06 -18.55 22.14
CA VAL A 17 -37.27 -17.98 23.25
C VAL A 17 -36.90 -19.12 24.21
N ALA A 18 -35.68 -19.13 24.75
CA ALA A 18 -35.37 -19.71 26.04
C ALA A 18 -34.27 -18.93 26.75
N ALA A 19 -34.65 -18.27 27.80
CA ALA A 19 -33.82 -17.68 28.83
C ALA A 19 -33.50 -18.72 29.92
N MET A 20 -32.42 -18.50 30.66
CA MET A 20 -32.10 -18.93 32.03
C MET A 20 -30.59 -19.20 32.11
N SER A 21 -29.87 -18.87 33.14
CA SER A 21 -30.04 -18.18 34.42
C SER A 21 -28.65 -17.97 35.04
N LEU A 22 -28.56 -16.93 35.87
CA LEU A 22 -27.45 -16.61 36.76
C LEU A 22 -27.10 -17.76 37.70
N THR A 23 -25.80 -17.91 38.00
CA THR A 23 -25.38 -18.32 39.37
C THR A 23 -24.11 -17.55 39.76
N MET A 24 -24.30 -16.67 40.74
CA MET A 24 -23.24 -16.15 41.60
C MET A 24 -22.82 -17.22 42.60
N LEU A 25 -21.52 -17.29 42.87
CA LEU A 25 -21.03 -17.81 44.13
C LEU A 25 -19.81 -17.01 44.57
N ALA A 26 -20.03 -16.23 45.63
CA ALA A 26 -19.01 -15.59 46.41
C ALA A 26 -18.32 -16.62 47.33
N GLY A 27 -17.02 -16.48 47.49
CA GLY A 27 -16.24 -17.23 48.48
C GLY A 27 -15.12 -16.39 49.04
N CYS A 28 -15.34 -15.74 50.18
CA CYS A 28 -14.31 -15.14 51.03
C CYS A 28 -13.46 -16.20 51.70
N GLY A 29 -12.14 -15.97 51.80
CA GLY A 29 -11.25 -16.73 52.68
C GLY A 29 -9.98 -15.93 52.95
N ASN A 30 -9.89 -15.45 54.17
CA ASN A 30 -8.84 -14.59 54.74
C ASN A 30 -7.74 -15.46 55.36
N SER A 31 -6.46 -15.14 55.25
CA SER A 31 -5.46 -15.12 56.33
C SER A 31 -4.05 -14.78 55.87
N LYS A 32 -3.54 -13.75 56.48
CA LYS A 32 -2.21 -13.28 56.87
C LYS A 32 -1.06 -14.30 56.80
N ASP A 33 0.11 -13.89 56.28
CA ASP A 33 1.26 -13.45 57.07
C ASP A 33 2.37 -12.85 56.18
N ALA A 34 3.05 -11.89 56.78
CA ALA A 34 4.10 -11.06 56.23
C ALA A 34 5.45 -11.76 56.15
N THR A 35 6.26 -11.47 55.13
CA THR A 35 7.70 -11.18 55.30
C THR A 35 8.18 -10.33 54.13
N ASN A 36 8.88 -9.26 54.46
CA ASN A 36 9.65 -8.35 53.62
C ASN A 36 10.70 -9.08 52.82
N ASP A 37 10.79 -8.76 51.51
CA ASP A 37 12.10 -8.55 50.89
C ASP A 37 11.97 -7.58 49.69
N THR A 38 12.67 -6.48 49.86
CA THR A 38 12.85 -5.40 48.89
C THR A 38 13.75 -5.88 47.73
N ASN A 39 13.17 -6.01 46.54
CA ASN A 39 13.91 -5.91 45.29
C ASN A 39 13.17 -4.95 44.38
N VAL A 40 13.74 -3.74 44.26
CA VAL A 40 13.33 -2.73 43.29
C VAL A 40 13.79 -3.22 41.92
N SER A 41 12.90 -3.87 41.20
CA SER A 41 13.01 -4.08 39.77
C SER A 41 12.21 -2.96 39.11
N ASN A 42 12.89 -2.04 38.45
CA ASN A 42 12.27 -1.09 37.52
C ASN A 42 11.72 -1.88 36.32
N GLY A 43 10.52 -2.40 36.47
CA GLY A 43 9.70 -2.89 35.37
C GLY A 43 8.81 -1.73 34.93
N GLN A 44 9.08 -1.17 33.77
CA GLN A 44 8.04 -0.42 33.05
C GLN A 44 6.87 -1.39 32.86
N GLU A 45 5.76 -1.15 33.54
CA GLU A 45 4.50 -1.83 33.26
C GLU A 45 4.06 -1.38 31.86
N GLU A 46 4.24 -2.25 30.86
CA GLU A 46 3.58 -2.13 29.58
C GLU A 46 2.08 -2.06 29.84
N LYS A 47 1.48 -0.88 29.63
CA LYS A 47 0.03 -0.73 29.55
C LYS A 47 -0.46 -1.49 28.32
N LYS A 48 -0.82 -2.76 28.49
CA LYS A 48 -1.61 -3.49 27.49
C LYS A 48 -2.95 -2.78 27.33
N PRO A 49 -3.42 -2.55 26.09
CA PRO A 49 -4.78 -2.02 25.87
C PRO A 49 -5.77 -2.88 26.63
N THR A 50 -6.57 -2.27 27.49
CA THR A 50 -7.60 -2.96 28.30
C THR A 50 -8.88 -3.16 27.47
N GLY A 51 -8.79 -3.90 26.35
CA GLY A 51 -9.92 -4.21 25.48
C GLY A 51 -9.43 -4.83 24.17
N ASP A 52 -10.29 -5.60 23.50
CA ASP A 52 -10.00 -6.14 22.18
C ASP A 52 -9.90 -4.99 21.16
N VAL A 53 -8.69 -4.65 20.72
CA VAL A 53 -8.48 -3.68 19.66
C VAL A 53 -8.90 -4.29 18.33
N LYS A 54 -9.84 -3.65 17.64
CA LYS A 54 -10.37 -4.08 16.34
C LYS A 54 -10.08 -3.03 15.28
N ILE A 55 -9.43 -3.43 14.21
CA ILE A 55 -9.06 -2.59 13.08
C ILE A 55 -9.70 -3.15 11.81
N GLY A 56 -10.51 -2.33 11.13
CA GLY A 56 -11.04 -2.64 9.81
C GLY A 56 -9.99 -2.39 8.75
N VAL A 57 -9.92 -3.24 7.72
CA VAL A 57 -8.99 -3.07 6.59
C VAL A 57 -9.77 -3.05 5.29
N LEU A 58 -9.67 -1.92 4.57
CA LEU A 58 -10.29 -1.76 3.25
C LEU A 58 -9.31 -2.22 2.18
N VAL A 59 -9.74 -3.13 1.29
CA VAL A 59 -8.93 -3.66 0.20
C VAL A 59 -9.69 -3.66 -1.13
N GLN A 60 -8.97 -3.39 -2.21
CA GLN A 60 -9.46 -3.53 -3.59
C GLN A 60 -8.75 -4.66 -4.36
N ASP A 61 -7.75 -5.29 -3.76
CA ASP A 61 -7.11 -6.51 -4.23
C ASP A 61 -7.04 -7.52 -3.07
N VAL A 62 -7.51 -8.73 -3.30
CA VAL A 62 -7.55 -9.81 -2.30
C VAL A 62 -6.70 -11.02 -2.71
N SER A 63 -6.07 -10.98 -3.88
CA SER A 63 -5.42 -12.14 -4.49
C SER A 63 -3.99 -11.89 -4.97
N GLY A 64 -3.60 -10.64 -5.23
CA GLY A 64 -2.26 -10.29 -5.67
C GLY A 64 -1.20 -10.59 -4.59
N GLU A 65 0.00 -10.96 -4.99
CA GLU A 65 1.06 -11.35 -4.04
C GLU A 65 1.43 -10.18 -3.10
N GLU A 66 1.43 -8.93 -3.57
CA GLU A 66 1.65 -7.75 -2.74
C GLU A 66 0.56 -7.63 -1.66
N ALA A 67 -0.71 -7.69 -2.05
CA ALA A 67 -1.84 -7.60 -1.12
C ALA A 67 -1.83 -8.73 -0.09
N LEU A 68 -1.51 -9.95 -0.52
CA LEU A 68 -1.36 -11.09 0.37
C LEU A 68 -0.16 -10.95 1.32
N GLY A 69 0.93 -10.34 0.87
CA GLY A 69 2.09 -10.01 1.71
C GLY A 69 1.73 -9.03 2.83
N PHE A 70 1.09 -7.91 2.52
CA PHE A 70 0.61 -6.94 3.51
C PHE A 70 -0.37 -7.57 4.49
N ARG A 71 -1.31 -8.38 3.99
CA ARG A 71 -2.27 -9.08 4.82
C ARG A 71 -1.60 -10.07 5.76
N SER A 72 -0.66 -10.86 5.26
CA SER A 72 0.10 -11.82 6.06
C SER A 72 0.88 -11.13 7.17
N TYR A 73 1.50 -9.99 6.88
CA TYR A 73 2.21 -9.20 7.88
C TYR A 73 1.27 -8.72 9.00
N TYR A 74 0.08 -8.21 8.67
CA TYR A 74 -0.89 -7.79 9.69
C TYR A 74 -1.49 -8.96 10.46
N GLU A 75 -1.99 -10.00 9.77
CA GLU A 75 -2.72 -11.10 10.42
C GLU A 75 -1.80 -12.09 11.14
N ASN A 76 -0.61 -12.38 10.59
CA ASN A 76 0.27 -13.42 11.12
C ASN A 76 1.44 -12.87 11.95
N TYR A 77 1.79 -11.60 11.81
CA TYR A 77 2.87 -10.99 12.61
C TYR A 77 2.33 -9.96 13.60
N ILE A 78 1.70 -8.88 13.11
CA ILE A 78 1.22 -7.79 13.99
C ILE A 78 0.16 -8.27 14.97
N ALA A 79 -0.83 -9.03 14.51
CA ALA A 79 -1.94 -9.49 15.36
C ALA A 79 -1.42 -10.25 16.56
N ASP A 80 -0.48 -11.18 16.37
CA ASP A 80 0.11 -11.98 17.45
C ASP A 80 0.97 -11.14 18.40
N GLN A 81 1.73 -10.16 17.86
CA GLN A 81 2.65 -9.34 18.64
C GLN A 81 1.92 -8.32 19.53
N TYR A 82 0.80 -7.77 19.07
CA TYR A 82 0.10 -6.68 19.74
C TYR A 82 -1.27 -7.05 20.30
N GLY A 83 -1.75 -8.27 20.06
CA GLY A 83 -3.06 -8.72 20.52
C GLY A 83 -4.22 -7.95 19.89
N VAL A 84 -4.11 -7.61 18.61
CA VAL A 84 -5.11 -6.87 17.84
C VAL A 84 -5.82 -7.78 16.86
N THR A 85 -7.06 -7.42 16.50
CA THR A 85 -7.85 -8.14 15.49
C THR A 85 -7.99 -7.29 14.25
N PHE A 86 -7.52 -7.79 13.11
CA PHE A 86 -7.79 -7.22 11.79
C PHE A 86 -8.97 -7.89 11.14
N THR A 87 -9.86 -7.10 10.54
CA THR A 87 -10.97 -7.62 9.72
C THR A 87 -10.91 -6.98 8.35
N TYR A 88 -10.65 -7.80 7.36
CA TYR A 88 -10.56 -7.39 5.96
C TYR A 88 -11.94 -7.37 5.32
N THR A 89 -12.16 -6.40 4.44
CA THR A 89 -13.31 -6.44 3.51
C THR A 89 -13.11 -7.50 2.45
N ASP A 90 -14.19 -7.86 1.76
CA ASP A 90 -14.09 -8.41 0.42
C ASP A 90 -13.50 -7.34 -0.53
N GLU A 91 -13.19 -7.73 -1.77
CA GLU A 91 -12.72 -6.82 -2.82
C GLU A 91 -13.71 -5.65 -3.03
N LEU A 92 -13.26 -4.42 -2.73
CA LEU A 92 -14.05 -3.21 -2.91
C LEU A 92 -13.86 -2.67 -4.33
N LYS A 93 -14.97 -2.43 -5.03
CA LYS A 93 -14.95 -2.07 -6.45
C LYS A 93 -15.30 -0.61 -6.74
N ASP A 94 -15.87 0.07 -5.75
CA ASP A 94 -16.38 1.45 -5.90
C ASP A 94 -16.46 2.20 -4.56
N ALA A 95 -16.63 3.50 -4.66
CA ALA A 95 -16.75 4.40 -3.51
C ALA A 95 -17.93 4.06 -2.59
N ALA A 96 -19.03 3.56 -3.13
CA ALA A 96 -20.22 3.22 -2.33
C ALA A 96 -19.97 1.98 -1.46
N SER A 97 -19.24 0.99 -1.97
CA SER A 97 -18.85 -0.19 -1.19
C SER A 97 -17.84 0.16 -0.10
N GLU A 98 -16.90 1.08 -0.36
CA GLU A 98 -15.97 1.60 0.64
C GLU A 98 -16.70 2.29 1.79
N LYS A 99 -17.63 3.22 1.46
CA LYS A 99 -18.45 3.90 2.47
C LYS A 99 -19.23 2.92 3.33
N SER A 100 -19.92 1.98 2.72
CA SER A 100 -20.73 0.98 3.43
C SER A 100 -19.86 0.09 4.35
N ALA A 101 -18.63 -0.22 3.95
CA ALA A 101 -17.70 -0.99 4.78
C ALA A 101 -17.28 -0.20 6.03
N ILE A 102 -16.95 1.09 5.88
CA ILE A 102 -16.59 1.98 7.00
C ILE A 102 -17.75 2.11 7.99
N GLU A 103 -18.95 2.40 7.50
CA GLU A 103 -20.16 2.51 8.34
C GLU A 103 -20.43 1.21 9.11
N LYS A 104 -20.21 0.05 8.48
CA LYS A 104 -20.33 -1.25 9.11
C LYS A 104 -19.29 -1.43 10.22
N PHE A 105 -18.00 -1.12 9.97
CA PHE A 105 -16.96 -1.21 10.98
C PHE A 105 -17.27 -0.30 12.17
N ALA A 106 -17.63 0.96 11.93
CA ALA A 106 -17.99 1.89 12.99
C ALA A 106 -19.17 1.39 13.84
N SER A 107 -20.24 0.88 13.21
CA SER A 107 -21.41 0.33 13.89
C SER A 107 -21.09 -0.92 14.73
N GLN A 108 -20.03 -1.65 14.39
CA GLN A 108 -19.57 -2.85 15.10
C GLN A 108 -18.49 -2.55 16.16
N GLY A 109 -18.21 -1.26 16.42
CA GLY A 109 -17.29 -0.83 17.47
C GLY A 109 -15.82 -1.02 17.11
N TYR A 110 -15.45 -0.99 15.85
CA TYR A 110 -14.04 -0.90 15.43
C TYR A 110 -13.51 0.49 15.76
N GLN A 111 -12.28 0.55 16.26
CA GLN A 111 -11.67 1.82 16.66
C GLN A 111 -10.99 2.54 15.50
N ALA A 112 -10.56 1.80 14.48
CA ALA A 112 -9.87 2.37 13.33
C ALA A 112 -10.09 1.59 12.04
N VAL A 113 -9.76 2.26 10.93
CA VAL A 113 -9.71 1.71 9.59
C VAL A 113 -8.34 2.00 8.98
N ILE A 114 -7.70 0.98 8.41
CA ILE A 114 -6.53 1.13 7.55
C ILE A 114 -6.96 0.82 6.11
N SER A 115 -6.63 1.72 5.18
CA SER A 115 -7.08 1.58 3.80
C SER A 115 -5.94 1.31 2.84
N PHE A 116 -6.09 0.23 2.07
CA PHE A 116 -5.35 -0.09 0.85
C PHE A 116 -6.17 0.22 -0.41
N SER A 117 -7.44 0.62 -0.24
CA SER A 117 -8.33 0.95 -1.35
C SER A 117 -8.16 2.40 -1.77
N SER A 118 -8.28 2.68 -3.06
CA SER A 118 -8.08 4.00 -3.64
C SER A 118 -9.20 4.43 -4.59
N ASN A 119 -10.39 3.79 -4.53
CA ASN A 119 -11.51 4.20 -5.37
C ASN A 119 -11.96 5.62 -5.07
N ASP A 120 -12.13 5.97 -3.76
CA ASP A 120 -12.45 7.34 -3.34
C ASP A 120 -11.95 7.60 -1.91
N ARG A 121 -10.68 7.97 -1.76
CA ARG A 121 -10.09 8.27 -0.45
C ARG A 121 -10.71 9.49 0.22
N ALA A 122 -11.20 10.47 -0.55
CA ALA A 122 -11.89 11.62 -0.01
C ALA A 122 -13.18 11.19 0.73
N LEU A 123 -14.01 10.37 0.09
CA LEU A 123 -15.22 9.84 0.71
C LEU A 123 -14.90 8.91 1.91
N GLN A 124 -13.80 8.16 1.86
CA GLN A 124 -13.36 7.34 2.99
C GLN A 124 -13.04 8.22 4.21
N ILE A 125 -12.28 9.31 4.03
CA ILE A 125 -11.94 10.25 5.10
C ILE A 125 -13.21 10.90 5.66
N GLU A 126 -14.06 11.48 4.80
CA GLU A 126 -15.32 12.11 5.21
C GLU A 126 -16.23 11.13 5.98
N THR A 127 -16.33 9.88 5.53
CA THR A 127 -17.12 8.85 6.22
C THR A 127 -16.52 8.47 7.59
N CYS A 128 -15.20 8.38 7.68
CA CYS A 128 -14.54 8.10 8.96
C CYS A 128 -14.69 9.24 9.95
N GLU A 129 -14.62 10.51 9.50
CA GLU A 129 -14.85 11.69 10.30
C GLU A 129 -16.30 11.74 10.84
N GLU A 130 -17.30 11.51 9.98
CA GLU A 130 -18.72 11.43 10.34
C GLU A 130 -18.99 10.36 11.42
N ASN A 131 -18.31 9.22 11.33
CA ASN A 131 -18.50 8.08 12.23
C ASN A 131 -17.51 8.06 13.43
N LYS A 132 -16.62 9.03 13.53
CA LYS A 132 -15.60 9.16 14.59
C LYS A 132 -14.76 7.90 14.77
N ILE A 133 -14.29 7.36 13.66
CA ILE A 133 -13.41 6.21 13.59
C ILE A 133 -12.07 6.64 12.97
N TYR A 134 -10.94 6.32 13.62
CA TYR A 134 -9.63 6.69 13.11
C TYR A 134 -9.35 6.09 11.75
N TYR A 135 -8.66 6.84 10.89
CA TYR A 135 -8.39 6.44 9.53
C TYR A 135 -6.94 6.71 9.13
N ALA A 136 -6.28 5.71 8.56
CA ALA A 136 -4.95 5.83 7.98
C ALA A 136 -4.90 5.19 6.57
N VAL A 137 -4.19 5.84 5.65
CA VAL A 137 -3.86 5.27 4.33
C VAL A 137 -2.56 4.50 4.43
N ALA A 138 -2.53 3.28 3.91
CA ALA A 138 -1.34 2.44 3.83
C ALA A 138 -0.97 2.13 2.38
N ALA A 139 0.32 1.94 2.14
CA ALA A 139 0.91 1.59 0.83
C ALA A 139 0.56 2.56 -0.31
N GLY A 140 0.39 3.84 0.01
CA GLY A 140 0.11 4.88 -0.98
C GLY A 140 -0.19 6.22 -0.32
N THR A 141 -0.39 7.23 -1.13
CA THR A 141 -0.67 8.60 -0.68
C THR A 141 -1.85 9.20 -1.45
N LEU A 142 -2.48 10.22 -0.86
CA LEU A 142 -3.38 11.13 -1.56
C LEU A 142 -2.54 12.03 -2.48
N ASP A 143 -3.16 12.60 -3.50
CA ASP A 143 -2.56 13.72 -4.18
C ASP A 143 -2.45 14.95 -3.23
N GLN A 144 -1.60 15.91 -3.62
CA GLN A 144 -1.30 17.08 -2.79
C GLN A 144 -2.56 17.88 -2.43
N GLU A 145 -3.44 18.10 -3.39
CA GLU A 145 -4.66 18.90 -3.19
C GLU A 145 -5.63 18.22 -2.23
N GLN A 146 -5.82 16.92 -2.38
CA GLN A 146 -6.65 16.13 -1.46
C GLN A 146 -6.06 16.10 -0.05
N PHE A 147 -4.74 15.88 0.07
CA PHE A 147 -4.10 15.88 1.38
C PHE A 147 -4.24 17.23 2.09
N GLU A 148 -3.96 18.34 1.40
CA GLU A 148 -4.13 19.70 1.94
C GLU A 148 -5.55 19.98 2.41
N LYS A 149 -6.56 19.44 1.69
CA LYS A 149 -7.97 19.61 2.07
C LYS A 149 -8.33 18.91 3.37
N TYR A 150 -7.81 17.70 3.59
CA TYR A 150 -8.25 16.82 4.69
C TYR A 150 -7.26 16.72 5.87
N LYS A 151 -6.04 17.25 5.75
CA LYS A 151 -5.01 17.10 6.78
C LYS A 151 -5.40 17.62 8.17
N THR A 152 -6.39 18.50 8.27
CA THR A 152 -6.89 19.06 9.53
C THR A 152 -8.00 18.25 10.17
N ASP A 153 -8.51 17.20 9.51
CA ASP A 153 -9.60 16.38 10.02
C ASP A 153 -9.14 15.59 11.25
N GLU A 154 -10.03 15.50 12.25
CA GLU A 154 -9.68 14.96 13.57
C GLU A 154 -9.35 13.47 13.51
N TYR A 155 -10.12 12.70 12.72
CA TYR A 155 -10.01 11.25 12.62
C TYR A 155 -9.10 10.79 11.48
N PHE A 156 -8.67 11.68 10.59
CA PHE A 156 -7.64 11.35 9.59
C PHE A 156 -6.26 11.43 10.24
N LEU A 157 -5.61 10.28 10.41
CA LEU A 157 -4.29 10.18 11.04
C LEU A 157 -3.16 10.51 10.09
N GLY A 158 -3.34 10.18 8.81
CA GLY A 158 -2.34 10.43 7.78
C GLY A 158 -2.21 9.30 6.76
N GLN A 159 -1.10 9.37 6.06
CA GLN A 159 -0.78 8.47 4.96
C GLN A 159 0.66 7.96 5.05
N VAL A 160 0.86 6.72 4.59
CA VAL A 160 2.16 6.04 4.58
C VAL A 160 2.37 5.39 3.22
N GLY A 161 3.43 5.74 2.55
CA GLY A 161 3.77 5.19 1.24
C GLY A 161 4.66 6.14 0.45
N PRO A 162 5.10 5.75 -0.75
CA PRO A 162 5.86 6.63 -1.61
C PRO A 162 5.09 7.92 -1.92
N SER A 163 5.74 9.07 -1.76
CA SER A 163 5.19 10.35 -2.22
C SER A 163 5.25 10.45 -3.74
N MET A 164 4.56 11.42 -4.34
CA MET A 164 4.63 11.63 -5.78
C MET A 164 6.06 11.95 -6.24
N ASP A 165 6.84 12.70 -5.44
CA ASP A 165 8.25 12.96 -5.71
C ASP A 165 9.05 11.64 -5.68
N THR A 166 8.80 10.75 -4.72
CA THR A 166 9.44 9.42 -4.66
C THR A 166 9.05 8.55 -5.85
N GLU A 167 7.81 8.62 -6.31
CA GLU A 167 7.36 7.91 -7.51
C GLU A 167 8.06 8.43 -8.78
N TYR A 168 8.22 9.73 -8.91
CA TYR A 168 8.97 10.34 -9.99
C TYR A 168 10.45 9.93 -9.97
N GLU A 169 11.12 10.04 -8.81
CA GLU A 169 12.52 9.66 -8.66
C GLU A 169 12.76 8.17 -8.93
N ALA A 170 11.86 7.28 -8.53
CA ALA A 170 11.92 5.86 -8.87
C ALA A 170 11.90 5.64 -10.39
N GLY A 171 11.09 6.42 -11.12
CA GLY A 171 11.09 6.43 -12.56
C GLY A 171 12.41 6.95 -13.16
N VAL A 172 12.95 8.04 -12.59
CA VAL A 172 14.24 8.62 -13.02
C VAL A 172 15.38 7.62 -12.87
N GLU A 173 15.49 6.98 -11.70
CA GLU A 173 16.53 5.98 -11.45
C GLU A 173 16.42 4.78 -12.39
N MET A 174 15.20 4.31 -12.64
CA MET A 174 14.95 3.22 -13.59
C MET A 174 15.33 3.62 -15.02
N GLY A 175 14.94 4.80 -15.46
CA GLY A 175 15.31 5.33 -16.79
C GLY A 175 16.83 5.45 -16.95
N LYS A 176 17.52 6.00 -15.95
CA LYS A 176 18.99 6.09 -15.91
C LYS A 176 19.66 4.71 -16.00
N PHE A 177 19.15 3.71 -15.26
CA PHE A 177 19.70 2.36 -15.33
C PHE A 177 19.77 1.83 -16.76
N PHE A 178 18.72 1.99 -17.55
CA PHE A 178 18.70 1.57 -18.95
C PHE A 178 19.52 2.47 -19.87
N ALA A 179 19.50 3.78 -19.64
CA ALA A 179 20.35 4.70 -20.40
C ALA A 179 21.85 4.38 -20.20
N ASP A 180 22.27 4.07 -18.97
CA ASP A 180 23.64 3.69 -18.63
C ASP A 180 24.05 2.32 -19.23
N LYS A 181 23.09 1.42 -19.47
CA LYS A 181 23.31 0.19 -20.26
C LYS A 181 23.54 0.49 -21.75
N GLY A 182 23.29 1.73 -22.19
CA GLY A 182 23.56 2.18 -23.55
C GLY A 182 22.52 1.74 -24.58
N ILE A 183 21.29 1.41 -24.17
CA ILE A 183 20.20 1.05 -25.07
C ILE A 183 19.90 2.18 -26.09
N LYS A 184 19.40 1.81 -27.25
CA LYS A 184 19.00 2.77 -28.32
C LYS A 184 17.48 2.77 -28.54
N THR A 185 16.82 1.68 -28.15
CA THR A 185 15.38 1.53 -28.31
C THR A 185 14.75 0.97 -27.05
N ALA A 186 13.58 1.48 -26.68
CA ALA A 186 12.78 0.95 -25.56
C ALA A 186 11.30 0.92 -25.91
N ALA A 187 10.58 -0.01 -25.28
CA ALA A 187 9.14 0.07 -25.11
C ALA A 187 8.83 0.51 -23.66
N ILE A 188 7.77 1.26 -23.46
CA ILE A 188 7.32 1.70 -22.14
C ILE A 188 5.93 1.13 -21.86
N TYR A 189 5.76 0.53 -20.68
CA TYR A 189 4.46 0.21 -20.11
C TYR A 189 4.14 1.19 -18.99
N GLY A 190 3.16 2.06 -19.25
CA GLY A 190 2.71 3.11 -18.33
C GLY A 190 1.70 2.65 -17.27
N ALA A 191 1.44 1.34 -17.21
CA ALA A 191 0.44 0.74 -16.35
C ALA A 191 -0.93 1.43 -16.50
N PHE A 192 -1.47 2.06 -15.47
CA PHE A 192 -2.79 2.68 -15.52
C PHE A 192 -2.70 4.21 -15.46
N ILE A 193 -3.00 4.88 -16.57
CA ILE A 193 -3.17 6.33 -16.66
C ILE A 193 -4.70 6.61 -16.70
N PRO A 194 -5.27 7.50 -15.90
CA PRO A 194 -4.63 8.65 -15.25
C PRO A 194 -4.27 8.50 -13.76
N ASN A 195 -3.97 7.30 -13.25
CA ASN A 195 -3.50 7.20 -11.89
C ASN A 195 -2.24 8.05 -11.68
N PRO A 196 -2.23 9.03 -10.75
CA PRO A 196 -1.12 9.95 -10.55
C PRO A 196 0.23 9.25 -10.35
N MET A 197 0.27 8.22 -9.54
CA MET A 197 1.47 7.42 -9.28
C MET A 197 2.13 6.93 -10.59
N HIS A 198 1.35 6.36 -11.50
CA HIS A 198 1.86 5.87 -12.78
C HIS A 198 2.28 7.00 -13.73
N VAL A 199 1.59 8.14 -13.67
CA VAL A 199 1.97 9.34 -14.45
C VAL A 199 3.34 9.86 -14.01
N TYR A 200 3.55 10.02 -12.69
CA TYR A 200 4.81 10.49 -12.14
C TYR A 200 5.97 9.52 -12.44
N ARG A 201 5.79 8.23 -12.26
CA ARG A 201 6.78 7.21 -12.64
C ARG A 201 7.13 7.27 -14.13
N THR A 202 6.11 7.39 -15.00
CA THR A 202 6.32 7.48 -16.45
C THR A 202 7.07 8.75 -16.84
N ALA A 203 6.73 9.90 -16.26
CA ALA A 203 7.47 11.14 -16.43
C ALA A 203 8.94 11.00 -15.97
N GLY A 204 9.15 10.37 -14.83
CA GLY A 204 10.48 10.05 -14.31
C GLY A 204 11.29 9.17 -15.25
N VAL A 205 10.68 8.12 -15.83
CA VAL A 205 11.34 7.25 -16.82
C VAL A 205 11.82 8.07 -18.03
N LEU A 206 10.98 8.95 -18.57
CA LEU A 206 11.37 9.81 -19.69
C LEU A 206 12.56 10.71 -19.31
N ALA A 207 12.52 11.33 -18.13
CA ALA A 207 13.61 12.16 -17.63
C ALA A 207 14.91 11.35 -17.45
N GLY A 208 14.82 10.15 -16.84
CA GLY A 208 15.97 9.26 -16.63
C GLY A 208 16.59 8.77 -17.93
N LEU A 209 15.80 8.57 -18.99
CA LEU A 209 16.27 8.26 -20.34
C LEU A 209 16.84 9.48 -21.07
N GLY A 210 16.80 10.69 -20.50
CA GLY A 210 17.22 11.93 -21.13
C GLY A 210 16.30 12.41 -22.26
N LEU A 211 15.01 12.08 -22.17
CA LEU A 211 14.01 12.41 -23.19
C LEU A 211 13.19 13.63 -22.79
N SER A 212 12.77 14.42 -23.79
CA SER A 212 11.75 15.45 -23.62
C SER A 212 10.39 14.96 -24.12
N TYR A 213 9.31 15.52 -23.56
CA TYR A 213 7.94 15.23 -23.98
C TYR A 213 7.20 16.54 -24.34
N GLY A 214 6.75 16.66 -25.57
CA GLY A 214 6.17 17.91 -26.08
C GLY A 214 7.09 19.13 -25.99
N GLY A 215 8.42 18.89 -25.94
CA GLY A 215 9.44 19.92 -25.74
C GLY A 215 9.71 20.27 -24.26
N ALA A 216 8.93 19.73 -23.33
CA ALA A 216 9.13 19.89 -21.89
C ALA A 216 10.16 18.88 -21.34
N THR A 217 10.87 19.31 -20.28
CA THR A 217 11.87 18.49 -19.57
C THR A 217 11.75 18.61 -18.05
N THR A 218 10.92 19.52 -17.54
CA THR A 218 10.67 19.64 -16.10
C THR A 218 9.63 18.62 -15.66
N GLU A 219 9.70 18.15 -14.43
CA GLU A 219 8.73 17.22 -13.84
C GLU A 219 7.30 17.74 -14.00
N GLU A 220 7.03 18.95 -13.52
CA GLU A 220 5.69 19.56 -13.52
C GLU A 220 5.08 19.62 -14.92
N ASP A 221 5.85 20.09 -15.91
CA ASP A 221 5.37 20.25 -17.29
C ASP A 221 5.12 18.88 -17.95
N VAL A 222 6.04 17.91 -17.76
CA VAL A 222 5.91 16.56 -18.37
C VAL A 222 4.73 15.82 -17.74
N VAL A 223 4.58 15.85 -16.42
CA VAL A 223 3.44 15.27 -15.70
C VAL A 223 2.14 15.88 -16.19
N GLY A 224 2.07 17.23 -16.29
CA GLY A 224 0.89 17.94 -16.81
C GLY A 224 0.52 17.53 -18.24
N LEU A 225 1.51 17.36 -19.12
CA LEU A 225 1.28 16.93 -20.50
C LEU A 225 0.80 15.47 -20.58
N ILE A 226 1.35 14.55 -19.77
CA ILE A 226 0.90 13.13 -19.73
C ILE A 226 -0.55 13.05 -19.26
N PHE A 227 -0.93 13.83 -18.25
CA PHE A 227 -2.33 13.91 -17.82
C PHE A 227 -3.25 14.46 -18.93
N ALA A 228 -2.83 15.51 -19.60
CA ALA A 228 -3.61 16.12 -20.69
C ALA A 228 -3.79 15.17 -21.88
N ASP A 229 -2.76 14.42 -22.22
CA ASP A 229 -2.77 13.45 -23.34
C ASP A 229 -3.41 12.10 -22.96
N GLN A 230 -3.71 11.87 -21.68
CA GLN A 230 -4.22 10.59 -21.16
C GLN A 230 -3.27 9.42 -21.46
N GLY A 231 -1.95 9.67 -21.41
CA GLY A 231 -0.90 8.70 -21.71
C GLY A 231 0.26 9.34 -22.47
N ILE A 232 0.98 8.53 -23.24
CA ILE A 232 2.12 8.96 -24.04
C ILE A 232 1.78 8.97 -25.53
N ASP A 233 1.92 10.12 -26.16
CA ASP A 233 1.97 10.27 -27.61
C ASP A 233 3.42 10.18 -28.09
N LEU A 234 3.77 9.07 -28.74
CA LEU A 234 5.15 8.82 -29.20
C LEU A 234 5.68 9.92 -30.11
N SER A 235 4.82 10.64 -30.81
CA SER A 235 5.24 11.75 -31.73
C SER A 235 5.75 12.98 -30.96
N LYS A 236 5.47 13.09 -29.68
CA LYS A 236 5.91 14.18 -28.79
C LYS A 236 7.23 13.90 -28.08
N ILE A 237 7.76 12.66 -28.19
CA ILE A 237 9.03 12.28 -27.54
C ILE A 237 10.19 12.71 -28.41
N SER A 238 11.23 13.31 -27.81
CA SER A 238 12.48 13.69 -28.48
C SER A 238 13.68 13.38 -27.58
N GLY A 239 14.75 12.85 -28.19
CA GLY A 239 16.03 12.52 -27.56
C GLY A 239 16.76 11.40 -28.30
N ASP A 240 17.84 10.89 -27.70
CA ASP A 240 18.75 9.93 -28.34
C ASP A 240 18.26 8.49 -28.29
N ILE A 241 17.39 8.16 -27.34
CA ILE A 241 16.78 6.83 -27.18
C ILE A 241 15.39 6.87 -27.80
N LYS A 242 15.13 5.97 -28.76
CA LYS A 242 13.84 5.89 -29.43
C LYS A 242 12.86 5.04 -28.65
N ILE A 243 11.71 5.59 -28.27
CA ILE A 243 10.60 4.81 -27.74
C ILE A 243 9.81 4.26 -28.94
N VAL A 244 9.89 2.93 -29.12
CA VAL A 244 9.30 2.24 -30.29
C VAL A 244 7.87 1.78 -30.03
N SER A 245 7.46 1.68 -28.77
CA SER A 245 6.10 1.32 -28.37
C SER A 245 5.77 1.89 -26.99
N TYR A 246 4.52 2.25 -26.82
CA TYR A 246 3.92 2.56 -25.50
C TYR A 246 2.62 1.80 -25.35
N LEU A 247 2.40 1.23 -24.18
CA LEU A 247 1.15 0.57 -23.83
C LEU A 247 0.74 0.91 -22.39
N GLN A 248 -0.57 0.85 -22.15
CA GLN A 248 -1.17 1.09 -20.82
C GLN A 248 -2.46 0.26 -20.68
N GLY A 249 -2.93 0.13 -19.44
CA GLY A 249 -4.11 -0.65 -19.11
C GLY A 249 -3.78 -2.05 -18.59
N TYR A 250 -4.80 -2.79 -18.21
CA TYR A 250 -4.69 -4.11 -17.60
C TYR A 250 -5.49 -5.18 -18.36
N GLY A 251 -5.06 -6.43 -18.22
CA GLY A 251 -5.80 -7.60 -18.66
C GLY A 251 -5.84 -7.80 -20.18
N ASP A 252 -6.96 -8.25 -20.69
CA ASP A 252 -7.11 -8.71 -22.08
C ASP A 252 -6.83 -7.60 -23.11
N THR A 253 -7.03 -6.33 -22.75
CA THR A 253 -6.81 -5.21 -23.67
C THR A 253 -5.34 -4.99 -24.02
N THR A 254 -4.41 -5.50 -23.19
CA THR A 254 -2.97 -5.33 -23.40
C THR A 254 -2.32 -6.49 -24.16
N THR A 255 -3.04 -7.57 -24.45
CA THR A 255 -2.46 -8.76 -25.11
C THR A 255 -1.96 -8.48 -26.53
N ASP A 256 -2.74 -7.77 -27.31
CA ASP A 256 -2.33 -7.40 -28.69
C ASP A 256 -1.23 -6.33 -28.66
N GLU A 257 -1.30 -5.42 -27.73
CA GLU A 257 -0.34 -4.32 -27.54
C GLU A 257 1.04 -4.84 -27.12
N ILE A 258 1.12 -5.82 -26.17
CA ILE A 258 2.40 -6.42 -25.80
C ILE A 258 3.03 -7.18 -26.96
N ASN A 259 2.24 -7.88 -27.76
CA ASN A 259 2.75 -8.55 -28.94
C ASN A 259 3.29 -7.57 -29.98
N ALA A 260 2.59 -6.45 -30.21
CA ALA A 260 3.07 -5.37 -31.07
C ALA A 260 4.36 -4.72 -30.54
N ALA A 261 4.44 -4.49 -29.23
CA ALA A 261 5.64 -3.97 -28.57
C ALA A 261 6.85 -4.92 -28.75
N ILE A 262 6.64 -6.23 -28.58
CA ILE A 262 7.69 -7.23 -28.80
C ILE A 262 8.12 -7.29 -30.28
N GLN A 263 7.17 -7.20 -31.21
CA GLN A 263 7.48 -7.19 -32.66
C GLN A 263 8.27 -5.94 -33.08
N ALA A 264 8.13 -4.82 -32.37
CA ALA A 264 8.95 -3.63 -32.58
C ALA A 264 10.42 -3.82 -32.13
N ALA A 265 10.74 -4.97 -31.54
CA ALA A 265 12.08 -5.40 -31.11
C ALA A 265 12.82 -4.34 -30.26
N PRO A 266 12.27 -3.86 -29.15
CA PRO A 266 12.97 -2.96 -28.25
C PRO A 266 14.13 -3.69 -27.58
N GLU A 267 15.22 -2.96 -27.31
CA GLU A 267 16.33 -3.49 -26.51
C GLU A 267 15.97 -3.64 -25.01
N ALA A 268 15.00 -2.84 -24.54
CA ALA A 268 14.46 -2.93 -23.19
C ALA A 268 12.96 -2.66 -23.16
N PHE A 269 12.27 -3.30 -22.20
CA PHE A 269 10.87 -3.05 -21.87
C PHE A 269 10.80 -2.42 -20.47
N ILE A 270 10.48 -1.12 -20.40
CA ILE A 270 10.50 -0.35 -19.17
C ILE A 270 9.09 -0.25 -18.63
N SER A 271 8.82 -0.93 -17.52
CA SER A 271 7.53 -0.94 -16.85
C SER A 271 7.54 -0.09 -15.59
N VAL A 272 6.52 0.72 -15.41
CA VAL A 272 6.30 1.50 -14.19
C VAL A 272 5.43 0.78 -13.16
N GLY A 273 5.06 -0.47 -13.45
CA GLY A 273 4.35 -1.33 -12.49
C GLY A 273 3.67 -2.52 -13.16
N MET A 274 3.65 -3.65 -12.46
CA MET A 274 2.89 -4.87 -12.76
C MET A 274 3.32 -5.65 -14.03
N ALA A 275 4.47 -5.37 -14.65
CA ALA A 275 4.93 -6.14 -15.81
C ALA A 275 5.16 -7.61 -15.47
N THR A 276 5.67 -7.90 -14.26
CA THR A 276 5.87 -9.27 -13.81
C THR A 276 4.55 -10.05 -13.78
N THR A 277 3.48 -9.43 -13.33
CA THR A 277 2.16 -10.03 -13.28
C THR A 277 1.60 -10.33 -14.67
N PHE A 278 1.78 -9.42 -15.63
CA PHE A 278 1.07 -9.51 -16.92
C PHE A 278 1.92 -10.03 -18.08
N PHE A 279 3.23 -9.79 -18.10
CA PHE A 279 4.04 -9.92 -19.30
C PHE A 279 5.29 -10.79 -19.17
N THR A 280 5.59 -11.33 -17.98
CA THR A 280 6.81 -12.14 -17.74
C THR A 280 6.99 -13.23 -18.78
N GLN A 281 5.94 -13.97 -19.11
CA GLN A 281 6.02 -15.08 -20.04
C GLN A 281 6.40 -14.62 -21.44
N GLN A 282 5.75 -13.56 -21.95
CA GLN A 282 5.98 -13.02 -23.28
C GLN A 282 7.38 -12.39 -23.39
N LEU A 283 7.79 -11.60 -22.39
CA LEU A 283 9.09 -10.93 -22.34
C LEU A 283 10.23 -11.94 -22.24
N ASN A 284 10.09 -12.97 -21.41
CA ASN A 284 11.07 -14.05 -21.30
C ASN A 284 11.20 -14.83 -22.61
N ALA A 285 10.08 -15.17 -23.25
CA ALA A 285 10.08 -15.87 -24.54
C ALA A 285 10.74 -15.05 -25.66
N ALA A 286 10.57 -13.73 -25.62
CA ALA A 286 11.21 -12.80 -26.55
C ALA A 286 12.67 -12.51 -26.20
N GLY A 287 13.14 -12.86 -25.00
CA GLY A 287 14.50 -12.55 -24.52
C GLY A 287 14.72 -11.08 -24.21
N ILE A 288 13.65 -10.29 -24.00
CA ILE A 288 13.72 -8.85 -23.74
C ILE A 288 13.87 -8.60 -22.24
N GLU A 289 14.93 -7.87 -21.86
CA GLU A 289 15.11 -7.40 -20.50
C GLU A 289 14.06 -6.37 -20.13
N PHE A 290 13.54 -6.46 -18.88
CA PHE A 290 12.51 -5.53 -18.43
C PHE A 290 12.74 -5.07 -16.99
N SER A 291 12.05 -3.99 -16.61
CA SER A 291 11.97 -3.48 -15.25
C SER A 291 10.56 -3.59 -14.69
N ASP A 292 10.45 -3.43 -13.36
CA ASP A 292 9.17 -3.25 -12.69
C ASP A 292 9.29 -2.36 -11.45
N ILE A 293 8.19 -1.75 -11.03
CA ILE A 293 8.01 -1.13 -9.72
C ILE A 293 6.88 -1.89 -9.02
N ASP A 294 7.21 -2.62 -7.97
CA ASP A 294 6.29 -3.55 -7.30
C ASP A 294 6.79 -3.85 -5.88
N SER A 295 6.39 -4.98 -5.31
CA SER A 295 6.86 -5.46 -4.02
C SER A 295 7.88 -6.60 -4.15
N PHE A 296 8.61 -6.88 -3.09
CA PHE A 296 9.47 -8.07 -3.00
C PHE A 296 8.58 -9.31 -2.82
N THR A 297 8.13 -9.87 -3.94
CA THR A 297 7.28 -11.06 -4.01
C THR A 297 8.05 -12.26 -4.53
N LYS A 298 7.50 -13.45 -4.33
CA LYS A 298 8.09 -14.68 -4.87
C LYS A 298 8.18 -14.65 -6.40
N SER A 299 7.12 -14.18 -7.07
CA SER A 299 7.08 -14.08 -8.54
C SER A 299 8.15 -13.11 -9.07
N ASN A 300 8.36 -11.97 -8.40
CA ASN A 300 9.42 -11.03 -8.76
C ASN A 300 10.82 -11.65 -8.57
N GLY A 301 11.05 -12.41 -7.50
CA GLY A 301 12.29 -13.14 -7.28
C GLY A 301 12.56 -14.20 -8.34
N GLU A 302 11.54 -14.95 -8.75
CA GLU A 302 11.63 -15.91 -9.86
C GLU A 302 11.94 -15.21 -11.20
N ALA A 303 11.33 -14.04 -11.45
CA ALA A 303 11.57 -13.26 -12.66
C ALA A 303 13.00 -12.68 -12.71
N ILE A 304 13.57 -12.29 -11.59
CA ILE A 304 14.99 -11.86 -11.50
C ILE A 304 15.92 -13.07 -11.70
N THR A 305 15.70 -14.17 -10.99
CA THR A 305 16.62 -15.30 -10.96
C THR A 305 16.63 -16.10 -12.27
N ASN A 306 15.46 -16.33 -12.84
CA ASN A 306 15.28 -17.25 -13.98
C ASN A 306 14.75 -16.52 -15.23
N GLY A 307 14.43 -15.26 -15.14
CA GLY A 307 13.78 -14.50 -16.19
C GLY A 307 14.61 -13.34 -16.71
N LYS A 308 13.91 -12.31 -17.14
CA LYS A 308 14.46 -11.10 -17.76
C LYS A 308 14.17 -9.82 -16.98
N LEU A 309 13.67 -9.94 -15.74
CA LEU A 309 13.54 -8.80 -14.83
C LEU A 309 14.94 -8.41 -14.35
N VAL A 310 15.44 -7.26 -14.78
CA VAL A 310 16.81 -6.79 -14.50
C VAL A 310 16.86 -5.58 -13.58
N TYR A 311 15.70 -5.01 -13.25
CA TYR A 311 15.56 -3.89 -12.34
C TYR A 311 14.19 -3.96 -11.65
N LEU A 312 14.18 -4.07 -10.35
CA LEU A 312 12.99 -4.01 -9.52
C LEU A 312 13.17 -2.90 -8.48
N ALA A 313 12.31 -1.87 -8.53
CA ALA A 313 12.12 -0.97 -7.40
C ALA A 313 11.04 -1.59 -6.51
N GLY A 314 11.46 -2.17 -5.37
CA GLY A 314 10.61 -3.00 -4.54
C GLY A 314 10.19 -2.35 -3.24
N LYS A 315 9.02 -2.76 -2.73
CA LYS A 315 8.52 -2.46 -1.39
C LYS A 315 8.54 -3.72 -0.53
N TYR A 316 8.72 -3.54 0.76
CA TYR A 316 8.60 -4.62 1.74
C TYR A 316 7.12 -4.94 2.06
N SER A 317 6.81 -6.18 2.36
CA SER A 317 5.49 -6.56 2.91
C SER A 317 5.21 -5.88 4.24
N SER A 318 6.24 -5.64 5.06
CA SER A 318 6.14 -4.93 6.34
C SER A 318 6.10 -3.41 6.23
N SER A 319 6.23 -2.83 5.03
CA SER A 319 6.18 -1.36 4.82
C SER A 319 4.90 -0.70 5.33
N VAL A 320 3.86 -1.48 5.56
CA VAL A 320 2.57 -1.04 6.11
C VAL A 320 2.56 -0.93 7.65
N GLY A 321 3.67 -1.28 8.30
CA GLY A 321 3.85 -1.18 9.76
C GLY A 321 3.64 0.22 10.33
N PRO A 322 4.18 1.30 9.73
CA PRO A 322 3.96 2.66 10.23
C PRO A 322 2.49 3.11 10.19
N ALA A 323 1.68 2.65 9.24
CA ALA A 323 0.24 2.94 9.24
C ALA A 323 -0.46 2.29 10.46
N PHE A 324 -0.08 1.06 10.79
CA PHE A 324 -0.50 0.42 12.04
C PHE A 324 -0.04 1.21 13.28
N ALA A 325 1.19 1.69 13.29
CA ALA A 325 1.71 2.49 14.40
C ALA A 325 0.92 3.79 14.62
N LEU A 326 0.54 4.51 13.55
CA LEU A 326 -0.32 5.69 13.64
C LEU A 326 -1.66 5.34 14.30
N VAL A 327 -2.29 4.25 13.88
CA VAL A 327 -3.56 3.78 14.40
C VAL A 327 -3.44 3.38 15.88
N MET A 328 -2.41 2.61 16.25
CA MET A 328 -2.21 2.18 17.63
C MET A 328 -1.93 3.34 18.57
N ASN A 329 -1.12 4.32 18.15
CA ASN A 329 -0.89 5.53 18.93
C ASN A 329 -2.21 6.28 19.19
N ALA A 330 -3.04 6.45 18.15
CA ALA A 330 -4.33 7.14 18.28
C ALA A 330 -5.29 6.39 19.23
N ILE A 331 -5.41 5.06 19.09
CA ILE A 331 -6.24 4.23 19.99
C ILE A 331 -5.77 4.31 21.44
N ASN A 332 -4.45 4.42 21.67
CA ASN A 332 -3.85 4.57 22.99
C ASN A 332 -3.92 6.01 23.55
N GLY A 333 -4.48 6.96 22.78
CA GLY A 333 -4.66 8.35 23.21
C GLY A 333 -3.52 9.29 22.81
N ASN A 334 -2.52 8.83 22.06
CA ASN A 334 -1.44 9.64 21.49
C ASN A 334 -1.64 9.83 19.99
N VAL A 335 -2.54 10.73 19.58
CA VAL A 335 -2.76 11.04 18.16
C VAL A 335 -1.56 11.79 17.60
N ILE A 336 -0.80 11.14 16.71
CA ILE A 336 0.38 11.74 16.09
C ILE A 336 -0.04 12.81 15.08
N ARG A 337 0.55 13.99 15.22
CA ARG A 337 0.34 15.14 14.36
C ARG A 337 1.67 15.80 14.01
N ASP A 338 1.72 16.50 12.87
CA ASP A 338 2.87 17.35 12.55
C ASP A 338 2.98 18.58 13.48
N ALA A 339 4.01 19.40 13.31
CA ALA A 339 4.24 20.58 14.12
C ALA A 339 3.12 21.65 14.00
N GLN A 340 2.28 21.57 12.99
CA GLN A 340 1.11 22.42 12.74
C GLN A 340 -0.20 21.81 13.26
N GLY A 341 -0.16 20.59 13.79
CA GLY A 341 -1.32 19.87 14.29
C GLY A 341 -2.10 19.11 13.20
N ASN A 342 -1.50 18.91 12.03
CA ASN A 342 -2.13 18.22 10.91
C ASN A 342 -1.87 16.71 10.94
N ALA A 343 -2.66 15.95 10.19
CA ALA A 343 -2.39 14.57 9.81
C ALA A 343 -1.02 14.46 9.14
N VAL A 344 -0.34 13.32 9.34
CA VAL A 344 1.03 13.16 8.87
C VAL A 344 1.12 12.51 7.50
N SER A 345 2.15 12.86 6.73
CA SER A 345 2.50 12.19 5.48
C SER A 345 3.90 11.59 5.63
N LEU A 346 3.98 10.26 5.66
CA LEU A 346 5.22 9.52 5.85
C LEU A 346 5.64 8.92 4.50
N SER A 347 6.64 9.54 3.87
CA SER A 347 7.17 9.07 2.60
C SER A 347 8.12 7.89 2.81
N GLN A 348 7.95 6.85 2.00
CA GLN A 348 8.79 5.67 1.97
C GLN A 348 9.52 5.56 0.64
N ASN A 349 10.79 5.13 0.69
CA ASN A 349 11.60 4.90 -0.49
C ASN A 349 11.44 3.47 -1.01
N TYR A 350 11.68 3.29 -2.30
CA TYR A 350 11.88 1.98 -2.89
C TYR A 350 13.28 1.45 -2.61
N GLN A 351 13.38 0.14 -2.49
CA GLN A 351 14.68 -0.55 -2.48
C GLN A 351 14.90 -1.18 -3.85
N VAL A 352 16.09 -1.02 -4.42
CA VAL A 352 16.35 -1.47 -5.78
C VAL A 352 17.10 -2.80 -5.78
N ALA A 353 16.56 -3.80 -6.46
CA ALA A 353 17.22 -5.06 -6.75
C ALA A 353 17.47 -5.22 -8.26
N THR A 354 18.71 -5.46 -8.64
CA THR A 354 19.14 -5.66 -10.05
C THR A 354 19.68 -7.07 -10.30
N ASP A 355 19.73 -7.88 -9.25
CA ASP A 355 20.18 -9.28 -9.30
C ASP A 355 19.53 -10.09 -8.16
N SER A 356 19.68 -11.40 -8.23
CA SER A 356 19.10 -12.33 -7.26
C SER A 356 19.72 -12.23 -5.86
N GLU A 357 21.00 -11.84 -5.74
CA GLU A 357 21.65 -11.68 -4.43
C GLU A 357 21.03 -10.49 -3.67
N THR A 358 20.90 -9.35 -4.33
CA THR A 358 20.26 -8.15 -3.77
C THR A 358 18.80 -8.40 -3.47
N PHE A 359 18.05 -9.04 -4.38
CA PHE A 359 16.68 -9.41 -4.15
C PHE A 359 16.51 -10.33 -2.93
N ASP A 360 17.31 -11.40 -2.84
CA ASP A 360 17.27 -12.35 -1.73
C ASP A 360 17.53 -11.67 -0.38
N LYS A 361 18.44 -10.71 -0.34
CA LYS A 361 18.71 -9.94 0.88
C LYS A 361 17.46 -9.21 1.36
N PHE A 362 16.77 -8.49 0.47
CA PHE A 362 15.57 -7.75 0.82
C PHE A 362 14.39 -8.67 1.16
N TYR A 363 14.17 -9.68 0.33
CA TYR A 363 13.07 -10.62 0.50
C TYR A 363 13.19 -11.43 1.79
N LYS A 364 14.36 -11.97 2.09
CA LYS A 364 14.61 -12.77 3.31
C LYS A 364 14.51 -11.94 4.58
N ASN A 365 14.96 -10.69 4.54
CA ASN A 365 14.86 -9.80 5.69
C ASN A 365 13.40 -9.47 6.05
N ASP A 366 12.51 -9.45 5.08
CA ASP A 366 11.11 -9.04 5.30
C ASP A 366 10.14 -10.22 5.47
N ASN A 367 10.32 -11.30 4.71
CA ASN A 367 9.40 -12.44 4.72
C ASN A 367 9.82 -13.58 5.67
N GLY A 368 10.81 -13.34 6.53
CA GLY A 368 11.21 -14.24 7.60
C GLY A 368 10.58 -13.91 8.95
N ASP A 369 11.18 -14.46 10.00
CA ASP A 369 10.74 -14.22 11.38
C ASP A 369 11.08 -12.80 11.90
N ASN A 370 11.80 -12.00 11.11
CA ASN A 370 12.25 -10.66 11.51
C ASN A 370 12.02 -9.65 10.38
N PRO A 371 10.78 -9.21 10.17
CA PRO A 371 10.47 -8.20 9.17
C PRO A 371 11.19 -6.87 9.46
N ILE A 372 11.34 -6.01 8.45
CA ILE A 372 11.99 -4.70 8.59
C ILE A 372 11.28 -3.86 9.66
N TYR A 373 9.95 -3.80 9.60
CA TYR A 373 9.15 -3.26 10.70
C TYR A 373 8.83 -4.38 11.71
N SER A 374 9.88 -4.87 12.38
CA SER A 374 9.78 -5.85 13.45
C SER A 374 9.11 -5.27 14.69
N ARG A 375 8.82 -6.12 15.68
CA ARG A 375 8.32 -5.68 16.99
C ARG A 375 9.22 -4.60 17.58
N ASP A 376 10.54 -4.81 17.57
CA ASP A 376 11.52 -3.86 18.11
C ASP A 376 11.51 -2.52 17.36
N THR A 377 11.29 -2.53 16.04
CA THR A 377 11.17 -1.32 15.23
C THR A 377 9.85 -0.60 15.53
N LEU A 378 8.76 -1.33 15.61
CA LEU A 378 7.45 -0.76 15.89
C LEU A 378 7.35 -0.20 17.32
N ASP A 379 7.98 -0.83 18.31
CA ASP A 379 8.01 -0.32 19.69
C ASP A 379 8.77 1.00 19.83
N GLN A 380 9.60 1.38 18.84
CA GLN A 380 10.21 2.71 18.79
C GLN A 380 9.24 3.81 18.33
N ILE A 381 8.19 3.42 17.61
CA ILE A 381 7.21 4.33 16.99
C ILE A 381 5.78 4.14 17.53
N ILE A 382 5.59 3.34 18.57
CA ILE A 382 4.32 3.15 19.29
C ILE A 382 4.55 3.46 20.77
N GLY A 383 3.87 4.46 21.32
CA GLY A 383 3.96 4.82 22.73
C GLY A 383 3.50 6.23 23.05
N ASP A 384 3.31 6.51 24.33
CA ASP A 384 2.74 7.78 24.83
C ASP A 384 3.62 9.01 24.54
N THR A 385 4.92 8.83 24.27
CA THR A 385 5.89 9.91 24.03
C THR A 385 6.37 10.01 22.60
N VAL A 386 5.83 9.16 21.72
CA VAL A 386 6.18 9.15 20.31
C VAL A 386 5.66 10.42 19.64
N THR A 387 6.50 11.02 18.79
CA THR A 387 6.19 12.21 18.01
C THR A 387 6.25 11.93 16.51
N PHE A 388 5.80 12.88 15.70
CA PHE A 388 5.95 12.80 14.24
C PHE A 388 7.43 12.63 13.85
N ASP A 389 8.33 13.43 14.45
CA ASP A 389 9.77 13.36 14.11
C ASP A 389 10.34 11.96 14.36
N THR A 390 9.95 11.33 15.49
CA THR A 390 10.38 9.96 15.82
C THR A 390 9.92 8.96 14.75
N ILE A 391 8.65 9.01 14.35
CA ILE A 391 8.14 8.09 13.32
C ILE A 391 8.79 8.37 11.97
N ASN A 392 8.91 9.65 11.60
CA ASN A 392 9.49 10.04 10.31
C ASN A 392 10.96 9.62 10.19
N GLU A 393 11.75 9.73 11.27
CA GLU A 393 13.15 9.27 11.30
C GLU A 393 13.25 7.77 11.08
N VAL A 394 12.42 6.98 11.76
CA VAL A 394 12.40 5.51 11.61
C VAL A 394 11.94 5.12 10.20
N VAL A 395 10.92 5.78 9.64
CA VAL A 395 10.44 5.51 8.28
C VAL A 395 11.48 5.86 7.22
N ALA A 396 12.17 6.99 7.37
CA ALA A 396 13.19 7.44 6.42
C ALA A 396 14.46 6.58 6.45
N SER A 397 14.70 5.85 7.55
CA SER A 397 15.89 4.99 7.71
C SER A 397 15.68 3.54 7.25
N ASN A 398 14.45 3.13 6.92
CA ASN A 398 14.05 1.80 6.47
C ASN A 398 13.48 1.82 5.07
#